data_593b71f06a214ab80ed4f379c0cc182c
#
_entry.id   593b71f06a214ab80ed4f379c0cc182c
#
_cell.length_a   1.000
_cell.length_b   1.000
_cell.length_c   1.000
_cell.angle_alpha   90.00
_cell.angle_beta   90.00
_cell.angle_gamma   90.00
#
_symmetry.space_group_name_H-M   'P 1'
#
loop_
_entity.id
_entity.type
_entity.pdbx_description
1 polymer ?
#
loop_
_entity_poly.entity_id
_entity_poly.type
_entity_poly.pdbx_seq_one_letter_code
_entity_poly.pdbx_strand_id
1 'polypeptide(L)'
;MAETAGKDDLAAILAQGAPRRRRGRWLLFALVLLAGLGGGGWYWYASAGTATKVSYTTDPVALGDLTVTVTATGTVEPTTQVDVSSELSGTLKEIMVTYNDRVTNGQILAELDDTKLAAQLANAEAGVVAARARVQSADATLREAAEALTTGQELDKRGVTTRNALTTLQAASDRAIAQLDIARADLTLAEANRDLVAADLAKAVIRSPIDGVVLSRSAEVGQIVAASLEAPVLFTLAEDLSQMQLLVDIDEADIGRVAEGNTAVFTVDAYDGVQFPAQIVQVRYAPETTDNVVTYKAVLAVENPEGLLRPGMTATATITVAEAKGALTVANAALRYAPPAASSGSSSGSGLLGLIMPRRAGGTARTGDGASIWVLRSGAPVQVAVQRGETNGRRTVITGEGLAEGDLAITEQAGGS
;
A
#
# COMPACT_ATOMS: atom_id res chain seq x y z
N MET A 1 -22.92 -71.23 74.52
CA MET A 1 -22.59 -72.65 74.54
C MET A 1 -21.12 -72.69 74.17
N ALA A 2 -20.33 -72.69 75.11
CA ALA A 2 -19.75 -73.91 75.72
C ALA A 2 -18.53 -74.31 74.85
N GLU A 3 -17.43 -74.39 75.21
CA GLU A 3 -16.72 -74.80 76.48
C GLU A 3 -15.38 -75.43 76.07
N THR A 4 -14.40 -74.98 76.63
CA THR A 4 -13.43 -75.65 77.51
C THR A 4 -12.22 -76.36 76.88
N ALA A 5 -11.13 -75.96 77.33
CA ALA A 5 -10.12 -76.67 78.10
C ALA A 5 -9.11 -77.50 77.29
N GLY A 6 -7.88 -77.52 77.59
CA GLY A 6 -7.06 -77.52 78.78
C GLY A 6 -5.58 -77.50 78.34
N LYS A 7 -4.88 -76.93 78.99
CA LYS A 7 -3.82 -77.21 80.02
C LYS A 7 -3.08 -78.53 79.80
N ASP A 8 -1.85 -78.32 79.98
CA ASP A 8 -0.77 -79.26 80.40
C ASP A 8 0.07 -79.79 79.22
N ASP A 9 1.33 -79.65 79.18
CA ASP A 9 2.29 -79.91 80.20
C ASP A 9 3.64 -79.19 80.07
N LEU A 10 4.03 -78.68 81.15
CA LEU A 10 5.37 -78.25 81.43
C LEU A 10 6.29 -79.45 81.49
N ALA A 11 7.54 -79.21 81.19
CA ALA A 11 8.69 -79.92 81.58
C ALA A 11 9.17 -81.09 80.73
N ALA A 12 10.22 -80.84 80.06
CA ALA A 12 11.43 -81.69 80.20
C ALA A 12 12.61 -80.99 79.58
N ILE A 13 13.35 -80.33 80.42
CA ILE A 13 14.70 -80.64 80.82
C ILE A 13 15.80 -80.33 79.81
N LEU A 14 16.51 -79.33 80.19
CA LEU A 14 17.96 -79.17 80.11
C LEU A 14 18.74 -80.40 79.67
N ALA A 15 19.44 -80.31 78.57
CA ALA A 15 20.77 -80.89 78.45
C ALA A 15 21.55 -80.26 77.24
N GLN A 16 22.55 -79.52 77.60
CA GLN A 16 23.94 -79.52 77.16
C GLN A 16 24.29 -79.70 75.66
N GLY A 17 25.03 -78.79 75.14
CA GLY A 17 25.88 -79.01 73.96
C GLY A 17 26.55 -77.81 73.37
N ALA A 18 27.68 -77.43 73.87
CA ALA A 18 28.90 -76.76 73.39
C ALA A 18 28.91 -75.95 72.08
N PRO A 19 29.66 -74.85 71.98
CA PRO A 19 29.67 -73.86 70.93
C PRO A 19 30.40 -74.33 69.68
N ARG A 20 29.74 -74.39 68.54
CA ARG A 20 30.35 -74.53 67.22
C ARG A 20 30.69 -73.18 66.62
N ARG A 21 31.99 -72.87 66.48
CA ARG A 21 32.59 -71.71 65.85
C ARG A 21 31.98 -71.45 64.51
N ARG A 22 31.17 -70.33 64.34
CA ARG A 22 30.64 -69.78 63.09
C ARG A 22 31.69 -68.91 62.40
N ARG A 23 32.77 -69.43 61.90
CA ARG A 23 33.76 -68.73 61.08
C ARG A 23 33.30 -68.57 59.59
N GLY A 24 32.32 -69.35 59.10
CA GLY A 24 31.83 -69.32 57.73
C GLY A 24 30.92 -68.13 57.40
N ARG A 25 30.17 -67.60 58.36
CA ARG A 25 29.21 -66.49 58.11
C ARG A 25 29.95 -65.15 57.99
N TRP A 26 31.09 -64.96 58.54
CA TRP A 26 31.90 -63.74 58.38
C TRP A 26 32.58 -63.71 57.03
N LEU A 27 33.02 -64.83 56.47
CA LEU A 27 33.53 -64.91 55.09
C LEU A 27 32.50 -64.64 54.03
N LEU A 28 31.25 -65.08 54.24
CA LEU A 28 30.11 -64.73 53.30
C LEU A 28 29.77 -63.27 53.40
N PHE A 29 29.79 -62.63 54.55
CA PHE A 29 29.57 -61.20 54.70
C PHE A 29 30.69 -60.38 54.05
N ALA A 30 31.96 -60.79 54.19
CA ALA A 30 33.07 -60.14 53.53
C ALA A 30 33.04 -60.27 52.00
N LEU A 31 32.57 -61.43 51.46
CA LEU A 31 32.48 -61.68 50.07
C LEU A 31 31.31 -60.87 49.40
N VAL A 32 30.20 -60.73 50.14
CA VAL A 32 29.07 -59.88 49.72
C VAL A 32 29.46 -58.40 49.74
N LEU A 33 30.24 -57.98 50.74
CA LEU A 33 30.69 -56.58 50.84
C LEU A 33 31.75 -56.26 49.78
N LEU A 34 32.64 -57.19 49.42
CA LEU A 34 33.61 -57.06 48.34
C LEU A 34 32.92 -57.09 46.99
N ALA A 35 31.86 -57.91 46.78
CA ALA A 35 31.08 -57.93 45.57
C ALA A 35 30.24 -56.63 45.42
N GLY A 36 29.70 -56.10 46.56
CA GLY A 36 28.99 -54.82 46.56
C GLY A 36 29.88 -53.63 46.26
N LEU A 37 31.12 -53.60 46.83
CA LEU A 37 32.09 -52.56 46.54
C LEU A 37 32.66 -52.66 45.11
N GLY A 38 32.92 -53.87 44.63
CA GLY A 38 33.40 -54.11 43.26
C GLY A 38 32.30 -53.80 42.20
N GLY A 39 31.06 -54.24 42.50
CA GLY A 39 29.91 -53.93 41.62
C GLY A 39 29.53 -52.46 41.67
N GLY A 40 29.55 -51.81 42.82
CA GLY A 40 29.34 -50.37 42.97
C GLY A 40 30.42 -49.51 42.27
N GLY A 41 31.68 -49.94 42.43
CA GLY A 41 32.80 -49.27 41.77
C GLY A 41 32.78 -49.47 40.27
N TRP A 42 32.39 -50.64 39.76
CA TRP A 42 32.24 -50.86 38.34
C TRP A 42 31.01 -50.12 37.75
N TYR A 43 29.88 -50.08 38.46
CA TYR A 43 28.71 -49.30 38.12
C TYR A 43 29.05 -47.80 38.09
N TRP A 44 29.80 -47.30 39.08
CA TRP A 44 30.23 -45.90 39.10
C TRP A 44 31.25 -45.59 37.98
N TYR A 45 32.19 -46.53 37.68
CA TYR A 45 33.12 -46.38 36.54
C TYR A 45 32.43 -46.52 35.17
N ALA A 46 31.43 -47.40 35.03
CA ALA A 46 30.66 -47.56 33.81
C ALA A 46 29.65 -46.40 33.58
N SER A 47 29.14 -45.80 34.65
CA SER A 47 28.25 -44.62 34.56
C SER A 47 29.03 -43.30 34.40
N ALA A 48 30.32 -43.25 34.66
CA ALA A 48 31.15 -42.04 34.52
C ALA A 48 31.62 -41.77 33.06
N GLY A 49 31.27 -42.61 32.07
CA GLY A 49 31.88 -42.61 30.75
C GLY A 49 30.98 -42.27 29.56
N THR A 50 29.69 -41.96 29.69
CA THR A 50 28.83 -41.51 28.58
C THR A 50 28.71 -40.00 28.55
N ALA A 51 29.79 -39.32 28.17
CA ALA A 51 29.67 -37.98 27.64
C ALA A 51 28.82 -38.09 26.34
N THR A 52 27.56 -37.74 26.44
CA THR A 52 26.64 -37.67 25.29
C THR A 52 27.29 -36.75 24.26
N LYS A 53 27.72 -37.31 23.13
CA LYS A 53 28.27 -36.50 22.03
C LYS A 53 27.11 -35.63 21.50
N VAL A 54 27.10 -34.39 21.91
CA VAL A 54 26.18 -33.40 21.37
C VAL A 54 26.57 -33.15 19.91
N SER A 55 25.66 -33.45 19.01
CA SER A 55 25.83 -33.15 17.58
C SER A 55 25.21 -31.78 17.31
N TYR A 56 25.96 -30.92 16.64
CA TYR A 56 25.47 -29.58 16.22
C TYR A 56 25.24 -29.57 14.74
N THR A 57 24.07 -29.06 14.33
CA THR A 57 23.82 -28.68 12.91
C THR A 57 24.38 -27.28 12.74
N THR A 58 25.21 -27.10 11.73
CA THR A 58 25.89 -25.83 11.48
C THR A 58 25.61 -25.33 10.07
N ASP A 59 25.50 -24.02 9.88
CA ASP A 59 25.47 -23.34 8.57
C ASP A 59 26.69 -22.41 8.48
N PRO A 60 27.45 -22.45 7.38
CA PRO A 60 28.63 -21.61 7.26
C PRO A 60 28.26 -20.14 7.10
N VAL A 61 29.00 -19.29 7.81
CA VAL A 61 29.01 -17.86 7.55
C VAL A 61 29.60 -17.65 6.16
N ALA A 62 28.81 -17.12 5.24
CA ALA A 62 29.20 -16.90 3.86
C ALA A 62 29.32 -15.41 3.54
N LEU A 63 30.37 -15.07 2.81
CA LEU A 63 30.45 -13.76 2.16
C LEU A 63 29.58 -13.82 0.90
N GLY A 64 28.64 -12.89 0.78
CA GLY A 64 27.75 -12.87 -0.39
C GLY A 64 26.89 -11.62 -0.44
N ASP A 65 26.21 -11.48 -1.57
CA ASP A 65 25.27 -10.40 -1.78
C ASP A 65 23.91 -10.78 -1.18
N LEU A 66 23.36 -9.89 -0.39
CA LEU A 66 22.02 -10.03 0.17
C LEU A 66 21.11 -8.95 -0.38
N THR A 67 20.08 -9.35 -1.10
CA THR A 67 18.99 -8.47 -1.52
C THR A 67 17.81 -8.63 -0.58
N VAL A 68 17.29 -7.52 -0.10
CA VAL A 68 16.05 -7.45 0.67
C VAL A 68 14.95 -6.97 -0.25
N THR A 69 13.90 -7.75 -0.38
CA THR A 69 12.79 -7.46 -1.28
C THR A 69 11.48 -7.40 -0.52
N VAL A 70 10.60 -6.52 -0.98
CA VAL A 70 9.20 -6.43 -0.56
C VAL A 70 8.35 -6.85 -1.74
N THR A 71 7.37 -7.71 -1.51
CA THR A 71 6.41 -8.12 -2.54
C THR A 71 5.10 -7.35 -2.35
N ALA A 72 4.56 -6.82 -3.43
CA ALA A 72 3.30 -6.08 -3.44
C ALA A 72 2.48 -6.47 -4.68
N THR A 73 1.17 -6.49 -4.56
CA THR A 73 0.26 -6.70 -5.68
C THR A 73 -0.33 -5.37 -6.11
N GLY A 74 -0.69 -5.26 -7.38
CA GLY A 74 -1.25 -4.02 -7.90
C GLY A 74 -1.88 -4.17 -9.27
N THR A 75 -2.26 -3.04 -9.86
CA THR A 75 -2.89 -2.96 -11.18
C THR A 75 -2.07 -2.09 -12.12
N VAL A 76 -2.00 -2.51 -13.37
CA VAL A 76 -1.38 -1.73 -14.45
C VAL A 76 -2.41 -0.74 -14.99
N GLU A 77 -2.04 0.54 -15.01
CA GLU A 77 -2.90 1.64 -15.47
C GLU A 77 -2.15 2.54 -16.45
N PRO A 78 -2.83 3.26 -17.35
CA PRO A 78 -2.18 4.29 -18.14
C PRO A 78 -1.74 5.45 -17.24
N THR A 79 -0.70 6.18 -17.63
CA THR A 79 -0.21 7.33 -16.87
C THR A 79 -1.27 8.44 -16.79
N THR A 80 -2.01 8.66 -17.89
CA THR A 80 -3.10 9.63 -17.96
C THR A 80 -4.36 8.92 -18.45
N GLN A 81 -5.40 8.95 -17.63
CA GLN A 81 -6.73 8.45 -17.97
C GLN A 81 -7.74 9.57 -17.74
N VAL A 82 -8.66 9.76 -18.68
CA VAL A 82 -9.72 10.78 -18.61
C VAL A 82 -11.06 10.12 -18.85
N ASP A 83 -11.97 10.33 -17.92
CA ASP A 83 -13.35 9.92 -18.05
C ASP A 83 -14.17 11.07 -18.65
N VAL A 84 -14.79 10.81 -19.78
CA VAL A 84 -15.63 11.78 -20.51
C VAL A 84 -17.08 11.49 -20.22
N SER A 85 -17.77 12.49 -19.67
CA SER A 85 -19.21 12.48 -19.38
C SER A 85 -19.91 13.61 -20.11
N SER A 86 -21.25 13.59 -20.13
CA SER A 86 -22.05 14.69 -20.71
C SER A 86 -22.24 15.82 -19.69
N GLU A 87 -22.05 17.06 -20.12
CA GLU A 87 -22.39 18.24 -19.32
C GLU A 87 -23.89 18.59 -19.38
N LEU A 88 -24.60 18.08 -20.39
CA LEU A 88 -26.02 18.31 -20.62
C LEU A 88 -26.84 17.03 -20.49
N SER A 89 -28.05 17.20 -20.02
CA SER A 89 -29.04 16.12 -20.03
C SER A 89 -29.73 16.08 -21.41
N GLY A 90 -29.77 14.89 -22.00
CA GLY A 90 -30.37 14.70 -23.31
C GLY A 90 -30.35 13.24 -23.75
N THR A 91 -30.82 12.97 -24.97
CA THR A 91 -30.74 11.64 -25.57
C THR A 91 -29.55 11.58 -26.53
N LEU A 92 -28.75 10.53 -26.47
CA LEU A 92 -27.64 10.30 -27.39
C LEU A 92 -28.23 10.00 -28.81
N LYS A 93 -27.91 10.85 -29.77
CA LYS A 93 -28.39 10.74 -31.15
C LYS A 93 -27.46 9.88 -31.98
N GLU A 94 -26.16 10.10 -31.86
CA GLU A 94 -25.15 9.42 -32.66
C GLU A 94 -23.85 9.23 -31.82
N ILE A 95 -23.13 8.15 -32.11
CA ILE A 95 -21.82 7.82 -31.52
C ILE A 95 -20.85 7.57 -32.68
N MET A 96 -19.73 8.29 -32.71
CA MET A 96 -18.79 8.29 -33.84
C MET A 96 -17.54 7.47 -33.60
N VAL A 97 -17.36 6.95 -32.39
CA VAL A 97 -16.17 6.19 -31.99
C VAL A 97 -16.55 4.89 -31.31
N THR A 98 -15.65 3.91 -31.40
CA THR A 98 -15.80 2.60 -30.76
C THR A 98 -14.56 2.26 -29.91
N TYR A 99 -14.57 1.10 -29.26
CA TYR A 99 -13.45 0.59 -28.46
C TYR A 99 -12.17 0.52 -29.29
N ASN A 100 -11.05 0.90 -28.69
CA ASN A 100 -9.70 0.92 -29.26
C ASN A 100 -9.50 1.91 -30.43
N ASP A 101 -10.47 2.79 -30.73
CA ASP A 101 -10.27 3.85 -31.71
C ASP A 101 -9.28 4.90 -31.19
N ARG A 102 -8.42 5.36 -32.07
CA ARG A 102 -7.56 6.52 -31.80
C ARG A 102 -8.36 7.80 -32.01
N VAL A 103 -8.26 8.70 -31.07
CA VAL A 103 -8.95 9.99 -31.08
C VAL A 103 -7.94 11.12 -30.91
N THR A 104 -8.26 12.28 -31.48
CA THR A 104 -7.48 13.49 -31.30
C THR A 104 -8.25 14.50 -30.44
N ASN A 105 -7.51 15.41 -29.81
CA ASN A 105 -8.11 16.48 -29.02
C ASN A 105 -9.13 17.29 -29.87
N GLY A 106 -10.34 17.51 -29.33
CA GLY A 106 -11.43 18.17 -30.01
C GLY A 106 -12.24 17.30 -30.99
N GLN A 107 -11.80 16.04 -31.24
CA GLN A 107 -12.57 15.10 -32.08
C GLN A 107 -13.92 14.79 -31.46
N ILE A 108 -14.95 14.70 -32.27
CA ILE A 108 -16.32 14.39 -31.84
C ILE A 108 -16.38 12.88 -31.47
N LEU A 109 -16.84 12.59 -30.27
CA LEU A 109 -17.06 11.22 -29.77
C LEU A 109 -18.52 10.81 -29.90
N ALA A 110 -19.45 11.73 -29.56
CA ALA A 110 -20.87 11.51 -29.62
C ALA A 110 -21.63 12.83 -29.72
N GLU A 111 -22.87 12.77 -30.18
CA GLU A 111 -23.78 13.91 -30.25
C GLU A 111 -25.08 13.62 -29.51
N LEU A 112 -25.53 14.60 -28.73
CA LEU A 112 -26.87 14.61 -28.13
C LEU A 112 -27.89 15.10 -29.16
N ASP A 113 -29.19 14.84 -28.95
CA ASP A 113 -30.27 15.46 -29.69
C ASP A 113 -30.30 16.98 -29.42
N ASP A 114 -29.83 17.72 -30.38
CA ASP A 114 -29.66 19.17 -30.36
C ASP A 114 -30.90 19.96 -30.86
N THR A 115 -31.95 19.27 -31.33
CA THR A 115 -33.12 19.86 -31.96
C THR A 115 -33.72 21.01 -31.16
N LYS A 116 -33.88 20.83 -29.86
CA LYS A 116 -34.41 21.85 -28.96
C LYS A 116 -33.44 23.02 -28.80
N LEU A 117 -32.15 22.76 -28.62
CA LEU A 117 -31.12 23.78 -28.41
C LEU A 117 -30.91 24.61 -29.69
N ALA A 118 -30.91 23.97 -30.86
CA ALA A 118 -30.86 24.64 -32.14
C ALA A 118 -32.06 25.58 -32.36
N ALA A 119 -33.27 25.14 -32.01
CA ALA A 119 -34.46 26.00 -32.07
C ALA A 119 -34.38 27.19 -31.08
N GLN A 120 -33.82 26.97 -29.88
CA GLN A 120 -33.59 28.04 -28.91
C GLN A 120 -32.56 29.05 -29.41
N LEU A 121 -31.49 28.60 -30.05
CA LEU A 121 -30.48 29.48 -30.65
C LEU A 121 -31.09 30.33 -31.76
N ALA A 122 -31.85 29.73 -32.67
CA ALA A 122 -32.52 30.46 -33.73
C ALA A 122 -33.46 31.55 -33.17
N ASN A 123 -34.18 31.28 -32.08
CA ASN A 123 -35.02 32.28 -31.40
C ASN A 123 -34.19 33.41 -30.79
N ALA A 124 -33.05 33.09 -30.13
CA ALA A 124 -32.16 34.09 -29.55
C ALA A 124 -31.52 34.98 -30.64
N GLU A 125 -31.11 34.39 -31.76
CA GLU A 125 -30.62 35.12 -32.95
C GLU A 125 -31.64 36.10 -33.51
N ALA A 126 -32.91 35.67 -33.62
CA ALA A 126 -34.01 36.57 -34.05
C ALA A 126 -34.16 37.72 -33.05
N GLY A 127 -33.98 37.48 -31.73
CA GLY A 127 -33.95 38.50 -30.71
C GLY A 127 -32.85 39.55 -30.91
N VAL A 128 -31.64 39.11 -31.27
CA VAL A 128 -30.53 40.02 -31.59
C VAL A 128 -30.84 40.88 -32.83
N VAL A 129 -31.43 40.30 -33.89
CA VAL A 129 -31.85 41.03 -35.07
C VAL A 129 -32.88 42.10 -34.72
N ALA A 130 -33.87 41.79 -33.91
CA ALA A 130 -34.87 42.73 -33.43
C ALA A 130 -34.26 43.89 -32.58
N ALA A 131 -33.35 43.57 -31.68
CA ALA A 131 -32.66 44.57 -30.85
C ALA A 131 -31.76 45.49 -31.71
N ARG A 132 -31.08 44.95 -32.71
CA ARG A 132 -30.29 45.72 -33.67
C ARG A 132 -31.15 46.70 -34.47
N ALA A 133 -32.36 46.27 -34.90
CA ALA A 133 -33.29 47.15 -35.58
C ALA A 133 -33.77 48.31 -34.68
N ARG A 134 -33.96 48.07 -33.36
CA ARG A 134 -34.29 49.12 -32.37
C ARG A 134 -33.16 50.12 -32.21
N VAL A 135 -31.88 49.67 -32.20
CA VAL A 135 -30.72 50.58 -32.19
C VAL A 135 -30.72 51.48 -33.45
N GLN A 136 -30.98 50.91 -34.64
CA GLN A 136 -31.05 51.69 -35.88
C GLN A 136 -32.17 52.72 -35.85
N SER A 137 -33.34 52.35 -35.29
CA SER A 137 -34.47 53.28 -35.14
C SER A 137 -34.15 54.42 -34.15
N ALA A 138 -33.55 54.08 -32.99
CA ALA A 138 -33.13 55.08 -31.98
C ALA A 138 -32.05 56.01 -32.51
N ASP A 139 -31.10 55.49 -33.32
CA ASP A 139 -30.05 56.27 -33.95
C ASP A 139 -30.65 57.26 -34.99
N ALA A 140 -31.64 56.83 -35.78
CA ALA A 140 -32.36 57.74 -36.71
C ALA A 140 -33.09 58.87 -35.96
N THR A 141 -33.77 58.54 -34.83
CA THR A 141 -34.41 59.53 -33.96
C THR A 141 -33.39 60.49 -33.32
N LEU A 142 -32.24 60.03 -32.92
CA LEU A 142 -31.18 60.87 -32.42
C LEU A 142 -30.65 61.85 -33.50
N ARG A 143 -30.43 61.37 -34.73
CA ARG A 143 -30.03 62.25 -35.86
C ARG A 143 -31.05 63.33 -36.15
N GLU A 144 -32.31 62.99 -36.13
CA GLU A 144 -33.42 63.99 -36.34
C GLU A 144 -33.42 65.03 -35.21
N ALA A 145 -33.34 64.59 -33.92
CA ALA A 145 -33.35 65.50 -32.78
C ALA A 145 -32.09 66.39 -32.77
N ALA A 146 -30.92 65.86 -33.10
CA ALA A 146 -29.64 66.59 -33.18
C ALA A 146 -29.68 67.66 -34.32
N GLU A 147 -30.25 67.34 -35.51
CA GLU A 147 -30.41 68.28 -36.55
C GLU A 147 -31.38 69.42 -36.20
N ALA A 148 -32.51 69.06 -35.54
CA ALA A 148 -33.49 70.08 -35.07
C ALA A 148 -32.85 71.02 -34.02
N LEU A 149 -32.00 70.44 -33.09
CA LEU A 149 -31.28 71.22 -32.11
C LEU A 149 -30.28 72.17 -32.79
N THR A 150 -29.49 71.68 -33.74
CA THR A 150 -28.49 72.44 -34.44
C THR A 150 -29.19 73.61 -35.17
N THR A 151 -30.27 73.35 -35.89
CA THR A 151 -31.08 74.41 -36.60
C THR A 151 -31.64 75.38 -35.53
N GLY A 152 -32.17 74.94 -34.41
CA GLY A 152 -32.66 75.77 -33.31
C GLY A 152 -31.59 76.68 -32.73
N GLN A 153 -30.35 76.16 -32.53
CA GLN A 153 -29.20 76.96 -32.08
C GLN A 153 -28.79 78.07 -33.10
N GLU A 154 -28.87 77.74 -34.38
CA GLU A 154 -28.60 78.77 -35.43
C GLU A 154 -29.63 79.87 -35.46
N LEU A 155 -30.93 79.56 -35.32
CA LEU A 155 -32.05 80.49 -35.21
C LEU A 155 -31.93 81.35 -33.93
N ASP A 156 -31.48 80.79 -32.80
CA ASP A 156 -31.24 81.56 -31.57
C ASP A 156 -30.14 82.61 -31.78
N LYS A 157 -29.03 82.22 -32.40
CA LYS A 157 -27.93 83.15 -32.75
C LYS A 157 -28.41 84.34 -33.62
N ARG A 158 -29.45 84.14 -34.41
CA ARG A 158 -30.08 85.19 -35.23
C ARG A 158 -31.21 85.92 -34.50
N GLY A 159 -31.51 85.61 -33.22
CA GLY A 159 -32.55 86.27 -32.42
C GLY A 159 -33.95 85.88 -32.81
N VAL A 160 -34.20 84.79 -33.54
CA VAL A 160 -35.50 84.40 -34.10
C VAL A 160 -36.24 83.36 -33.23
N THR A 161 -35.56 82.70 -32.31
CA THR A 161 -36.15 81.65 -31.46
C THR A 161 -36.27 82.07 -30.00
N THR A 162 -37.15 81.45 -29.24
CA THR A 162 -37.36 81.72 -27.80
C THR A 162 -36.48 80.78 -27.00
N ARG A 163 -36.00 81.17 -25.80
CA ARG A 163 -35.21 80.35 -24.87
C ARG A 163 -35.93 79.04 -24.48
N ASN A 164 -37.29 79.09 -24.36
CA ASN A 164 -38.10 77.90 -24.10
C ASN A 164 -38.07 76.90 -25.23
N ALA A 165 -38.13 77.37 -26.50
CA ALA A 165 -38.05 76.50 -27.67
C ALA A 165 -36.67 75.80 -27.74
N LEU A 166 -35.54 76.51 -27.48
CA LEU A 166 -34.24 75.95 -27.44
C LEU A 166 -34.08 74.93 -26.36
N THR A 167 -34.57 75.20 -25.12
CA THR A 167 -34.55 74.22 -24.00
C THR A 167 -35.38 72.98 -24.34
N THR A 168 -36.46 73.07 -25.04
CA THR A 168 -37.28 71.92 -25.49
C THR A 168 -36.50 71.05 -26.48
N LEU A 169 -35.79 71.66 -27.46
CA LEU A 169 -35.00 70.98 -28.46
C LEU A 169 -33.78 70.26 -27.77
N GLN A 170 -33.16 70.95 -26.84
CA GLN A 170 -32.06 70.33 -26.01
C GLN A 170 -32.55 69.09 -25.26
N ALA A 171 -33.67 69.24 -24.54
CA ALA A 171 -34.27 68.12 -23.80
C ALA A 171 -34.73 66.96 -24.71
N ALA A 172 -35.15 67.29 -25.95
CA ALA A 172 -35.47 66.25 -26.98
C ALA A 172 -34.23 65.50 -27.44
N SER A 173 -33.12 66.21 -27.67
CA SER A 173 -31.83 65.60 -28.04
C SER A 173 -31.30 64.72 -26.88
N ASP A 174 -31.31 65.23 -25.66
CA ASP A 174 -30.85 64.48 -24.47
C ASP A 174 -31.69 63.20 -24.29
N ARG A 175 -33.00 63.25 -24.47
CA ARG A 175 -33.86 62.04 -24.44
C ARG A 175 -33.56 61.06 -25.57
N ALA A 176 -33.26 61.56 -26.79
CA ALA A 176 -32.88 60.68 -27.88
C ALA A 176 -31.52 59.99 -27.68
N ILE A 177 -30.56 60.69 -27.04
CA ILE A 177 -29.30 60.08 -26.61
C ILE A 177 -29.55 58.94 -25.62
N ALA A 178 -30.33 59.22 -24.57
CA ALA A 178 -30.66 58.23 -23.55
C ALA A 178 -31.42 57.03 -24.16
N GLN A 179 -32.31 57.25 -25.12
CA GLN A 179 -33.06 56.21 -25.82
C GLN A 179 -32.11 55.32 -26.68
N LEU A 180 -31.11 55.91 -27.34
CA LEU A 180 -30.12 55.17 -28.09
C LEU A 180 -29.27 54.31 -27.14
N ASP A 181 -28.86 54.85 -25.98
CA ASP A 181 -28.09 54.12 -24.99
C ASP A 181 -28.87 52.94 -24.38
N ILE A 182 -30.18 53.12 -24.13
CA ILE A 182 -31.07 52.02 -23.72
C ILE A 182 -31.14 50.95 -24.82
N ALA A 183 -31.34 51.35 -26.08
CA ALA A 183 -31.41 50.40 -27.20
C ALA A 183 -30.08 49.61 -27.40
N ARG A 184 -28.95 50.26 -27.17
CA ARG A 184 -27.61 49.59 -27.20
C ARG A 184 -27.45 48.60 -26.06
N ALA A 185 -27.89 48.97 -24.86
CA ALA A 185 -27.90 48.07 -23.72
C ALA A 185 -28.79 46.84 -23.97
N ASP A 186 -29.96 47.04 -24.54
CA ASP A 186 -30.87 45.93 -24.95
C ASP A 186 -30.24 45.02 -25.99
N LEU A 187 -29.47 45.59 -26.96
CA LEU A 187 -28.72 44.79 -27.93
C LEU A 187 -27.65 43.94 -27.26
N THR A 188 -26.88 44.54 -26.35
CA THR A 188 -25.84 43.80 -25.60
C THR A 188 -26.45 42.66 -24.79
N LEU A 189 -27.61 42.88 -24.16
CA LEU A 189 -28.34 41.84 -23.43
C LEU A 189 -28.81 40.71 -24.36
N ALA A 190 -29.32 41.04 -25.53
CA ALA A 190 -29.76 40.06 -26.53
C ALA A 190 -28.57 39.23 -27.08
N GLU A 191 -27.42 39.88 -27.32
CA GLU A 191 -26.20 39.21 -27.77
C GLU A 191 -25.67 38.27 -26.68
N ALA A 192 -25.63 38.70 -25.41
CA ALA A 192 -25.22 37.84 -24.29
C ALA A 192 -26.15 36.61 -24.12
N ASN A 193 -27.46 36.80 -24.29
CA ASN A 193 -28.41 35.68 -24.27
C ASN A 193 -28.19 34.69 -25.42
N ARG A 194 -27.92 35.19 -26.63
CA ARG A 194 -27.59 34.35 -27.80
C ARG A 194 -26.29 33.54 -27.54
N ASP A 195 -25.25 34.18 -26.96
CA ASP A 195 -23.98 33.54 -26.69
C ASP A 195 -24.13 32.44 -25.63
N LEU A 196 -24.97 32.65 -24.61
CA LEU A 196 -25.30 31.64 -23.61
C LEU A 196 -25.92 30.40 -24.29
N VAL A 197 -26.93 30.58 -25.11
CA VAL A 197 -27.62 29.46 -25.81
C VAL A 197 -26.68 28.77 -26.81
N ALA A 198 -25.81 29.54 -27.50
CA ALA A 198 -24.80 28.98 -28.39
C ALA A 198 -23.77 28.12 -27.66
N ALA A 199 -23.35 28.54 -26.45
CA ALA A 199 -22.46 27.76 -25.60
C ALA A 199 -23.13 26.44 -25.13
N ASP A 200 -24.41 26.49 -24.78
CA ASP A 200 -25.16 25.29 -24.43
C ASP A 200 -25.30 24.33 -25.63
N LEU A 201 -25.57 24.85 -26.83
CA LEU A 201 -25.61 24.04 -28.05
C LEU A 201 -24.23 23.39 -28.34
N ALA A 202 -23.14 24.12 -28.12
CA ALA A 202 -21.80 23.59 -28.33
C ALA A 202 -21.49 22.40 -27.39
N LYS A 203 -22.06 22.39 -26.17
CA LYS A 203 -21.95 21.29 -25.20
C LYS A 203 -22.77 20.04 -25.56
N ALA A 204 -23.71 20.16 -26.51
CA ALA A 204 -24.45 19.00 -27.04
C ALA A 204 -23.55 18.06 -27.86
N VAL A 205 -22.37 18.52 -28.28
CA VAL A 205 -21.38 17.74 -29.01
C VAL A 205 -20.28 17.34 -28.03
N ILE A 206 -20.21 16.05 -27.68
CA ILE A 206 -19.22 15.49 -26.75
C ILE A 206 -17.92 15.28 -27.52
N ARG A 207 -16.85 15.91 -27.04
CA ARG A 207 -15.52 15.86 -27.68
C ARG A 207 -14.45 15.27 -26.79
N SER A 208 -13.41 14.73 -27.41
CA SER A 208 -12.24 14.29 -26.69
C SER A 208 -11.45 15.48 -26.12
N PRO A 209 -11.13 15.51 -24.82
CA PRO A 209 -10.27 16.53 -24.24
C PRO A 209 -8.77 16.28 -24.47
N ILE A 210 -8.40 15.08 -24.92
CA ILE A 210 -7.01 14.65 -25.11
C ILE A 210 -6.82 13.91 -26.44
N ASP A 211 -5.58 13.81 -26.89
CA ASP A 211 -5.18 12.83 -27.89
C ASP A 211 -5.01 11.47 -27.21
N GLY A 212 -5.48 10.38 -27.82
CA GLY A 212 -5.34 9.08 -27.17
C GLY A 212 -6.16 7.96 -27.80
N VAL A 213 -6.52 6.98 -26.98
CA VAL A 213 -7.26 5.77 -27.37
C VAL A 213 -8.47 5.58 -26.46
N VAL A 214 -9.60 5.19 -27.04
CA VAL A 214 -10.83 4.85 -26.32
C VAL A 214 -10.65 3.49 -25.63
N LEU A 215 -10.56 3.49 -24.29
CA LEU A 215 -10.47 2.25 -23.52
C LEU A 215 -11.84 1.61 -23.33
N SER A 216 -12.84 2.41 -22.97
CA SER A 216 -14.20 1.92 -22.75
C SER A 216 -15.24 2.88 -23.31
N ARG A 217 -16.37 2.33 -23.73
CA ARG A 217 -17.55 3.04 -24.18
C ARG A 217 -18.76 2.50 -23.46
N SER A 218 -19.33 3.28 -22.55
CA SER A 218 -20.58 2.95 -21.85
C SER A 218 -21.80 3.61 -22.49
N ALA A 219 -21.58 4.46 -23.51
CA ALA A 219 -22.60 5.18 -24.24
C ALA A 219 -23.31 4.29 -25.28
N GLU A 220 -24.64 4.40 -25.37
CA GLU A 220 -25.43 3.73 -26.41
C GLU A 220 -26.37 4.74 -27.14
N VAL A 221 -26.56 4.53 -28.44
CA VAL A 221 -27.48 5.37 -29.23
C VAL A 221 -28.90 5.22 -28.71
N GLY A 222 -29.58 6.34 -28.49
CA GLY A 222 -30.91 6.37 -27.88
C GLY A 222 -30.92 6.37 -26.35
N GLN A 223 -29.75 6.25 -25.68
CA GLN A 223 -29.67 6.36 -24.24
C GLN A 223 -29.95 7.78 -23.75
N ILE A 224 -30.71 7.89 -22.68
CA ILE A 224 -30.94 9.19 -22.01
C ILE A 224 -29.84 9.37 -20.93
N VAL A 225 -29.11 10.47 -21.07
CA VAL A 225 -28.11 10.89 -20.08
C VAL A 225 -28.69 12.04 -19.25
N ALA A 226 -28.49 11.98 -17.91
CA ALA A 226 -28.94 13.00 -16.98
C ALA A 226 -27.73 13.55 -16.20
N ALA A 227 -27.32 14.76 -16.53
CA ALA A 227 -26.18 15.42 -15.89
C ALA A 227 -26.51 16.03 -14.51
N SER A 228 -27.79 16.02 -14.10
CA SER A 228 -28.26 16.77 -12.92
C SER A 228 -28.08 16.06 -11.57
N LEU A 229 -27.85 14.74 -11.53
CA LEU A 229 -27.68 13.94 -10.32
C LEU A 229 -26.25 13.41 -10.23
N GLU A 230 -25.89 12.56 -11.15
CA GLU A 230 -24.55 12.00 -11.31
C GLU A 230 -24.34 11.81 -12.81
N ALA A 231 -23.38 12.54 -13.37
CA ALA A 231 -23.10 12.45 -14.79
C ALA A 231 -22.47 11.07 -15.10
N PRO A 232 -23.14 10.20 -15.87
CA PRO A 232 -22.56 8.89 -16.18
C PRO A 232 -21.31 9.06 -17.05
N VAL A 233 -20.29 8.24 -16.79
CA VAL A 233 -19.13 8.16 -17.67
C VAL A 233 -19.56 7.50 -18.97
N LEU A 234 -19.36 8.20 -20.10
CA LEU A 234 -19.71 7.74 -21.43
C LEU A 234 -18.52 7.08 -22.14
N PHE A 235 -17.34 7.65 -21.98
CA PHE A 235 -16.11 7.14 -22.55
C PHE A 235 -14.98 7.26 -21.53
N THR A 236 -14.09 6.28 -21.51
CA THR A 236 -12.82 6.36 -20.80
C THR A 236 -11.71 6.38 -21.84
N LEU A 237 -10.87 7.41 -21.79
CA LEU A 237 -9.78 7.64 -22.73
C LEU A 237 -8.44 7.51 -22.02
N ALA A 238 -7.44 6.94 -22.70
CA ALA A 238 -6.05 6.96 -22.27
C ALA A 238 -5.20 7.74 -23.27
N GLU A 239 -4.27 8.56 -22.77
CA GLU A 239 -3.41 9.38 -23.61
C GLU A 239 -2.38 8.53 -24.37
N ASP A 240 -1.61 7.74 -23.64
CA ASP A 240 -0.57 6.87 -24.21
C ASP A 240 -0.54 5.51 -23.49
N LEU A 241 -0.54 4.44 -24.26
CA LEU A 241 -0.40 3.08 -23.75
C LEU A 241 1.04 2.55 -23.82
N SER A 242 1.97 3.33 -24.37
CA SER A 242 3.39 3.00 -24.40
C SER A 242 4.08 3.31 -23.07
N GLN A 243 3.52 4.23 -22.29
CA GLN A 243 3.95 4.58 -20.94
C GLN A 243 2.82 4.28 -19.95
N MET A 244 3.09 3.31 -19.11
CA MET A 244 2.13 2.84 -18.12
C MET A 244 2.65 3.11 -16.71
N GLN A 245 1.76 3.02 -15.75
CA GLN A 245 2.11 2.97 -14.33
C GLN A 245 1.56 1.70 -13.71
N LEU A 246 2.30 1.15 -12.78
CA LEU A 246 1.84 0.08 -11.93
C LEU A 246 1.53 0.64 -10.54
N LEU A 247 0.28 0.61 -10.16
CA LEU A 247 -0.18 0.98 -8.82
C LEU A 247 -0.14 -0.25 -7.94
N VAL A 248 0.78 -0.28 -6.97
CA VAL A 248 0.91 -1.41 -6.03
C VAL A 248 0.49 -1.02 -4.63
N ASP A 249 -0.12 -1.98 -3.94
CA ASP A 249 -0.52 -1.87 -2.54
C ASP A 249 0.56 -2.49 -1.66
N ILE A 250 1.22 -1.64 -0.87
CA ILE A 250 2.30 -2.01 0.05
C ILE A 250 1.73 -2.08 1.46
N ASP A 251 2.01 -3.17 2.17
CA ASP A 251 1.59 -3.35 3.56
C ASP A 251 2.24 -2.30 4.49
N GLU A 252 1.51 -1.88 5.54
CA GLU A 252 1.99 -0.93 6.55
C GLU A 252 3.31 -1.40 7.21
N ALA A 253 3.51 -2.71 7.35
CA ALA A 253 4.72 -3.26 7.95
C ALA A 253 5.99 -3.05 7.10
N ASP A 254 5.83 -2.90 5.77
CA ASP A 254 6.93 -2.82 4.81
C ASP A 254 7.16 -1.41 4.27
N ILE A 255 6.19 -0.50 4.39
CA ILE A 255 6.26 0.86 3.81
C ILE A 255 7.47 1.66 4.31
N GLY A 256 7.89 1.44 5.56
CA GLY A 256 9.05 2.12 6.13
C GLY A 256 10.40 1.81 5.47
N ARG A 257 10.45 0.79 4.60
CA ARG A 257 11.64 0.39 3.86
C ARG A 257 11.59 0.79 2.39
N VAL A 258 10.39 1.09 1.89
CA VAL A 258 10.18 1.44 0.49
C VAL A 258 10.39 2.93 0.29
N ALA A 259 11.16 3.30 -0.73
CA ALA A 259 11.49 4.67 -1.05
C ALA A 259 11.40 4.93 -2.56
N GLU A 260 11.21 6.20 -2.92
CA GLU A 260 11.32 6.64 -4.31
C GLU A 260 12.72 6.32 -4.87
N GLY A 261 12.75 5.85 -6.11
CA GLY A 261 13.97 5.42 -6.78
C GLY A 261 14.30 3.93 -6.60
N ASN A 262 13.62 3.19 -5.70
CA ASN A 262 13.80 1.74 -5.61
C ASN A 262 13.45 1.07 -6.94
N THR A 263 14.28 0.12 -7.34
CA THR A 263 14.04 -0.72 -8.50
C THR A 263 13.10 -1.86 -8.16
N ALA A 264 12.25 -2.21 -9.08
CA ALA A 264 11.33 -3.32 -8.94
C ALA A 264 11.29 -4.16 -10.23
N VAL A 265 10.92 -5.41 -10.07
CA VAL A 265 10.59 -6.28 -11.19
C VAL A 265 9.19 -6.82 -10.91
N PHE A 266 8.32 -6.80 -11.92
CA PHE A 266 6.98 -7.34 -11.75
C PHE A 266 6.63 -8.37 -12.82
N THR A 267 5.69 -9.21 -12.51
CA THR A 267 5.08 -10.19 -13.41
C THR A 267 3.58 -9.93 -13.48
N VAL A 268 2.98 -10.21 -14.61
CA VAL A 268 1.53 -10.15 -14.81
C VAL A 268 1.01 -11.56 -15.07
N ASP A 269 -0.18 -11.87 -14.58
CA ASP A 269 -0.77 -13.21 -14.71
C ASP A 269 -1.02 -13.62 -16.17
N ALA A 270 -1.12 -12.63 -17.07
CA ALA A 270 -1.32 -12.88 -18.50
C ALA A 270 -0.07 -13.39 -19.23
N TYR A 271 1.13 -13.19 -18.68
CA TYR A 271 2.40 -13.57 -19.30
C TYR A 271 3.31 -14.27 -18.29
N ASP A 272 3.07 -15.56 -18.09
CA ASP A 272 3.88 -16.39 -17.20
C ASP A 272 5.37 -16.37 -17.58
N GLY A 273 6.23 -16.06 -16.62
CA GLY A 273 7.69 -16.08 -16.77
C GLY A 273 8.30 -14.85 -17.44
N VAL A 274 7.50 -13.87 -17.89
CA VAL A 274 8.01 -12.59 -18.38
C VAL A 274 8.12 -11.61 -17.22
N GLN A 275 9.32 -11.06 -17.04
CA GLN A 275 9.59 -10.06 -16.02
C GLN A 275 9.71 -8.68 -16.66
N PHE A 276 8.97 -7.73 -16.13
CA PHE A 276 8.98 -6.34 -16.57
C PHE A 276 9.73 -5.49 -15.55
N PRO A 277 10.72 -4.72 -15.98
CA PRO A 277 11.41 -3.78 -15.11
C PRO A 277 10.50 -2.60 -14.79
N ALA A 278 10.59 -2.10 -13.55
CA ALA A 278 9.89 -0.91 -13.10
C ALA A 278 10.71 -0.16 -12.06
N GLN A 279 10.38 1.11 -11.83
CA GLN A 279 11.01 1.92 -10.82
C GLN A 279 9.94 2.70 -10.05
N ILE A 280 10.09 2.79 -8.73
CA ILE A 280 9.19 3.60 -7.90
C ILE A 280 9.46 5.08 -8.17
N VAL A 281 8.43 5.77 -8.62
CA VAL A 281 8.47 7.23 -8.86
C VAL A 281 7.80 8.01 -7.76
N GLN A 282 6.86 7.39 -7.03
CA GLN A 282 6.15 8.03 -5.95
C GLN A 282 5.61 7.01 -4.95
N VAL A 283 5.64 7.38 -3.67
CA VAL A 283 4.93 6.67 -2.61
C VAL A 283 3.88 7.62 -2.01
N ARG A 284 2.61 7.22 -2.03
CA ARG A 284 1.52 8.08 -1.52
C ARG A 284 1.52 8.06 0.01
N TYR A 285 1.34 9.24 0.63
CA TYR A 285 1.28 9.37 2.09
C TYR A 285 -0.09 8.98 2.67
N ALA A 286 -1.15 9.05 1.87
CA ALA A 286 -2.48 8.69 2.32
C ALA A 286 -2.64 7.16 2.29
N PRO A 287 -2.99 6.52 3.42
CA PRO A 287 -3.29 5.10 3.43
C PRO A 287 -4.66 4.83 2.80
N GLU A 288 -4.81 3.65 2.23
CA GLU A 288 -6.10 3.08 1.88
C GLU A 288 -6.42 1.93 2.87
N THR A 289 -7.69 1.83 3.26
CA THR A 289 -8.13 0.76 4.17
C THR A 289 -9.19 -0.04 3.46
N THR A 290 -8.87 -1.29 3.17
CA THR A 290 -9.80 -2.25 2.57
C THR A 290 -9.90 -3.45 3.50
N ASP A 291 -11.11 -3.81 3.90
CA ASP A 291 -11.37 -4.94 4.80
C ASP A 291 -10.57 -4.92 6.11
N ASN A 292 -10.36 -3.73 6.69
CA ASN A 292 -9.53 -3.49 7.89
C ASN A 292 -8.02 -3.72 7.68
N VAL A 293 -7.55 -3.87 6.46
CA VAL A 293 -6.12 -3.90 6.13
C VAL A 293 -5.70 -2.51 5.65
N VAL A 294 -4.65 -1.98 6.25
CA VAL A 294 -4.07 -0.68 5.89
C VAL A 294 -2.95 -0.91 4.90
N THR A 295 -3.07 -0.31 3.73
CA THR A 295 -2.04 -0.34 2.68
C THR A 295 -1.69 1.06 2.21
N TYR A 296 -0.51 1.21 1.65
CA TYR A 296 -0.04 2.44 1.03
C TYR A 296 0.21 2.21 -0.45
N LYS A 297 -0.29 3.10 -1.30
CA LYS A 297 -0.07 2.98 -2.74
C LYS A 297 1.29 3.53 -3.14
N ALA A 298 2.04 2.72 -3.87
CA ALA A 298 3.22 3.18 -4.59
C ALA A 298 2.96 3.13 -6.10
N VAL A 299 3.48 4.13 -6.79
CA VAL A 299 3.39 4.28 -8.24
C VAL A 299 4.74 3.91 -8.83
N LEU A 300 4.76 2.92 -9.70
CA LEU A 300 5.93 2.50 -10.43
C LEU A 300 5.79 2.89 -11.90
N ALA A 301 6.81 3.53 -12.47
CA ALA A 301 6.86 3.79 -13.90
C ALA A 301 7.20 2.50 -14.66
N VAL A 302 6.49 2.26 -15.74
CA VAL A 302 6.58 1.07 -16.57
C VAL A 302 6.58 1.46 -18.04
N GLU A 303 7.57 0.99 -18.78
CA GLU A 303 7.62 1.13 -20.24
C GLU A 303 6.92 -0.06 -20.91
N ASN A 304 6.07 0.24 -21.89
CA ASN A 304 5.29 -0.75 -22.64
C ASN A 304 5.43 -0.57 -24.17
N PRO A 305 6.65 -0.62 -24.73
CA PRO A 305 6.87 -0.33 -26.14
C PRO A 305 6.22 -1.36 -27.08
N GLU A 306 6.08 -2.60 -26.63
CA GLU A 306 5.47 -3.69 -27.41
C GLU A 306 3.94 -3.77 -27.27
N GLY A 307 3.33 -2.95 -26.37
CA GLY A 307 1.90 -2.96 -26.12
C GLY A 307 1.37 -4.27 -25.50
N LEU A 308 2.25 -5.03 -24.83
CA LEU A 308 1.88 -6.28 -24.15
C LEU A 308 1.02 -6.02 -22.92
N LEU A 309 1.36 -4.97 -22.18
CA LEU A 309 0.62 -4.58 -20.98
C LEU A 309 -0.66 -3.86 -21.37
N ARG A 310 -1.76 -4.24 -20.76
CA ARG A 310 -3.06 -3.60 -20.94
C ARG A 310 -3.55 -3.02 -19.62
N PRO A 311 -4.26 -1.88 -19.66
CA PRO A 311 -4.92 -1.33 -18.49
C PRO A 311 -5.81 -2.36 -17.79
N GLY A 312 -5.76 -2.39 -16.45
CA GLY A 312 -6.51 -3.33 -15.63
C GLY A 312 -5.86 -4.69 -15.39
N MET A 313 -4.67 -4.96 -15.95
CA MET A 313 -3.93 -6.20 -15.64
C MET A 313 -3.46 -6.18 -14.19
N THR A 314 -3.67 -7.30 -13.49
CA THR A 314 -3.11 -7.54 -12.16
C THR A 314 -1.65 -7.94 -12.28
N ALA A 315 -0.81 -7.38 -11.41
CA ALA A 315 0.62 -7.62 -11.38
C ALA A 315 1.11 -7.88 -9.96
N THR A 316 2.14 -8.71 -9.86
CA THR A 316 2.90 -8.93 -8.62
C THR A 316 4.29 -8.32 -8.77
N ALA A 317 4.58 -7.29 -8.00
CA ALA A 317 5.85 -6.60 -7.99
C ALA A 317 6.76 -7.10 -6.86
N THR A 318 8.03 -7.27 -7.18
CA THR A 318 9.11 -7.52 -6.22
C THR A 318 10.03 -6.30 -6.22
N ILE A 319 9.94 -5.52 -5.15
CA ILE A 319 10.65 -4.25 -4.97
C ILE A 319 11.95 -4.53 -4.21
N THR A 320 13.09 -4.11 -4.72
CA THR A 320 14.38 -4.17 -4.03
C THR A 320 14.53 -2.96 -3.13
N VAL A 321 14.47 -3.19 -1.81
CA VAL A 321 14.51 -2.11 -0.81
C VAL A 321 15.90 -1.90 -0.23
N ALA A 322 16.73 -2.95 -0.20
CA ALA A 322 18.12 -2.84 0.24
C ALA A 322 18.99 -3.89 -0.48
N GLU A 323 20.22 -3.53 -0.76
CA GLU A 323 21.22 -4.42 -1.34
C GLU A 323 22.51 -4.29 -0.53
N ALA A 324 22.95 -5.39 0.08
CA ALA A 324 24.23 -5.46 0.77
C ALA A 324 25.18 -6.35 -0.05
N LYS A 325 26.17 -5.73 -0.70
CA LYS A 325 27.17 -6.43 -1.53
C LYS A 325 28.36 -6.87 -0.70
N GLY A 326 28.80 -8.12 -0.89
CA GLY A 326 30.00 -8.66 -0.24
C GLY A 326 29.93 -8.63 1.29
N ALA A 327 28.75 -8.81 1.87
CA ALA A 327 28.56 -8.80 3.32
C ALA A 327 28.62 -10.22 3.92
N LEU A 328 29.08 -10.33 5.16
CA LEU A 328 29.00 -11.59 5.89
C LEU A 328 27.55 -11.87 6.27
N THR A 329 27.05 -13.01 5.84
CA THR A 329 25.67 -13.43 6.08
C THR A 329 25.59 -14.73 6.85
N VAL A 330 24.60 -14.85 7.72
CA VAL A 330 24.33 -16.05 8.52
C VAL A 330 22.86 -16.44 8.41
N ALA A 331 22.56 -17.72 8.50
CA ALA A 331 21.19 -18.20 8.56
C ALA A 331 20.47 -17.64 9.81
N ASN A 332 19.22 -17.21 9.65
CA ASN A 332 18.44 -16.65 10.77
C ASN A 332 18.24 -17.64 11.92
N ALA A 333 18.31 -18.96 11.65
CA ALA A 333 18.28 -19.99 12.67
C ALA A 333 19.43 -19.84 13.67
N ALA A 334 20.64 -19.50 13.20
CA ALA A 334 21.79 -19.33 14.08
C ALA A 334 21.68 -18.12 15.01
N LEU A 335 20.94 -17.08 14.63
CA LEU A 335 20.66 -15.91 15.47
C LEU A 335 19.65 -16.19 16.59
N ARG A 336 18.90 -17.28 16.46
CA ARG A 336 17.89 -17.72 17.44
C ARG A 336 18.43 -18.82 18.36
N TYR A 337 19.52 -19.48 17.97
CA TYR A 337 20.10 -20.57 18.73
C TYR A 337 20.75 -20.05 20.01
N ALA A 338 20.38 -20.66 21.14
CA ALA A 338 21.07 -20.51 22.42
C ALA A 338 21.28 -21.92 22.99
N PRO A 339 22.52 -22.32 23.34
CA PRO A 339 22.72 -23.61 23.96
C PRO A 339 21.91 -23.68 25.27
N PRO A 340 21.31 -24.85 25.60
CA PRO A 340 20.68 -25.03 26.88
C PRO A 340 21.72 -24.70 27.96
N ALA A 341 21.38 -23.79 28.88
CA ALA A 341 22.24 -23.42 29.96
C ALA A 341 22.61 -24.73 30.67
N ALA A 342 23.92 -25.08 30.66
CA ALA A 342 24.40 -26.18 31.46
C ALA A 342 23.91 -25.88 32.89
N SER A 343 22.97 -26.70 33.39
CA SER A 343 22.55 -26.61 34.76
C SER A 343 23.80 -26.95 35.59
N SER A 344 24.55 -25.92 35.94
CA SER A 344 25.57 -26.06 36.99
C SER A 344 24.81 -26.54 38.21
N GLY A 345 24.90 -27.84 38.45
CA GLY A 345 24.36 -28.49 39.60
C GLY A 345 25.00 -27.90 40.86
N SER A 346 24.47 -26.80 41.32
CA SER A 346 24.68 -26.41 42.70
C SER A 346 23.78 -27.29 43.55
N SER A 347 24.33 -28.48 43.91
CA SER A 347 23.91 -29.22 45.09
C SER A 347 24.21 -28.38 46.32
N SER A 348 23.35 -27.46 46.65
CA SER A 348 23.37 -26.87 47.98
C SER A 348 22.03 -27.16 48.65
N GLY A 349 22.18 -27.94 49.71
CA GLY A 349 21.32 -28.29 50.77
C GLY A 349 19.90 -27.73 50.79
N SER A 350 18.96 -28.60 50.53
CA SER A 350 17.56 -28.34 50.80
C SER A 350 17.32 -28.43 52.32
N GLY A 351 17.56 -27.32 53.03
CA GLY A 351 16.99 -27.11 54.35
C GLY A 351 15.51 -26.70 54.18
N LEU A 352 14.65 -27.15 55.06
CA LEU A 352 13.20 -26.87 55.13
C LEU A 352 12.80 -25.38 55.07
N LEU A 353 13.75 -24.46 55.06
CA LEU A 353 13.54 -23.01 54.98
C LEU A 353 13.27 -22.50 53.54
N GLY A 354 13.56 -23.31 52.50
CA GLY A 354 13.34 -22.92 51.08
C GLY A 354 11.88 -22.95 50.63
N LEU A 355 10.96 -23.45 51.44
CA LEU A 355 9.55 -23.62 51.07
C LEU A 355 8.69 -22.37 51.33
N ILE A 356 9.20 -21.36 52.06
CA ILE A 356 8.38 -20.25 52.58
C ILE A 356 8.73 -18.89 51.94
N MET A 357 9.82 -18.78 51.16
CA MET A 357 10.16 -17.53 50.48
C MET A 357 9.89 -17.63 48.96
N PRO A 358 9.04 -16.77 48.38
CA PRO A 358 8.94 -16.72 46.96
C PRO A 358 10.28 -16.26 46.36
N ARG A 359 10.92 -17.14 45.59
CA ARG A 359 12.09 -16.78 44.78
C ARG A 359 11.65 -15.69 43.78
N ARG A 360 12.11 -14.48 43.99
CA ARG A 360 12.19 -13.51 42.91
C ARG A 360 13.00 -14.17 41.80
N ALA A 361 12.35 -14.46 40.66
CA ALA A 361 13.04 -14.77 39.44
C ALA A 361 13.94 -13.56 39.13
N GLY A 362 15.22 -13.72 39.37
CA GLY A 362 16.24 -12.78 38.92
C GLY A 362 16.21 -12.81 37.39
N GLY A 363 15.41 -11.93 36.78
CA GLY A 363 15.53 -11.62 35.39
C GLY A 363 16.92 -11.03 35.20
N THR A 364 17.83 -11.78 34.61
CA THR A 364 19.01 -11.18 33.98
C THR A 364 18.48 -10.25 32.93
N ALA A 365 18.42 -8.95 33.24
CA ALA A 365 18.22 -7.89 32.29
C ALA A 365 19.30 -8.06 31.22
N ARG A 366 18.87 -8.50 30.04
CA ARG A 366 19.67 -8.33 28.84
C ARG A 366 19.69 -6.83 28.54
N THR A 367 20.68 -6.16 29.09
CA THR A 367 21.05 -4.80 28.68
C THR A 367 22.04 -4.97 27.54
N GLY A 368 21.58 -4.65 26.33
CA GLY A 368 22.44 -4.53 25.15
C GLY A 368 21.75 -5.05 23.91
N ASP A 369 21.64 -4.20 22.94
CA ASP A 369 21.17 -4.43 21.56
C ASP A 369 22.12 -5.37 20.75
N GLY A 370 23.02 -6.06 21.43
CA GLY A 370 23.99 -6.99 20.89
C GLY A 370 23.39 -8.38 20.70
N ALA A 371 23.12 -8.74 19.47
CA ALA A 371 22.90 -10.14 19.12
C ALA A 371 24.21 -10.92 19.30
N SER A 372 24.11 -12.18 19.65
CA SER A 372 25.27 -13.09 19.66
C SER A 372 24.91 -14.33 18.85
N ILE A 373 25.90 -14.87 18.17
CA ILE A 373 25.80 -16.16 17.48
C ILE A 373 26.76 -17.15 18.13
N TRP A 374 26.43 -18.41 18.02
CA TRP A 374 27.28 -19.50 18.51
C TRP A 374 28.00 -20.14 17.32
N VAL A 375 29.31 -20.09 17.34
CA VAL A 375 30.17 -20.64 16.28
C VAL A 375 30.90 -21.87 16.82
N LEU A 376 30.92 -22.94 16.03
CA LEU A 376 31.63 -24.16 16.39
C LEU A 376 33.10 -24.01 16.04
N ARG A 377 33.96 -23.79 17.05
CA ARG A 377 35.40 -23.73 16.88
C ARG A 377 36.08 -24.90 17.62
N SER A 378 36.87 -25.70 16.91
CA SER A 378 37.55 -26.87 17.48
C SER A 378 36.59 -27.84 18.20
N GLY A 379 35.36 -27.97 17.74
CA GLY A 379 34.35 -28.86 18.34
C GLY A 379 33.63 -28.30 19.57
N ALA A 380 33.92 -27.08 19.97
CA ALA A 380 33.25 -26.40 21.08
C ALA A 380 32.44 -25.18 20.63
N PRO A 381 31.24 -24.93 21.17
CA PRO A 381 30.45 -23.73 20.88
C PRO A 381 31.11 -22.50 21.54
N VAL A 382 31.43 -21.50 20.72
CA VAL A 382 31.99 -20.21 21.15
C VAL A 382 30.97 -19.13 20.85
N GLN A 383 30.61 -18.31 21.81
CA GLN A 383 29.72 -17.18 21.61
C GLN A 383 30.50 -16.00 21.03
N VAL A 384 30.01 -15.47 19.91
CA VAL A 384 30.56 -14.28 19.25
C VAL A 384 29.47 -13.18 19.25
N ALA A 385 29.81 -12.02 19.76
CA ALA A 385 28.93 -10.84 19.71
C ALA A 385 28.89 -10.30 18.28
N VAL A 386 27.67 -10.04 17.76
CA VAL A 386 27.46 -9.54 16.41
C VAL A 386 26.44 -8.42 16.43
N GLN A 387 26.56 -7.50 15.49
CA GLN A 387 25.53 -6.54 15.16
C GLN A 387 24.72 -7.09 13.99
N ARG A 388 23.40 -7.00 14.09
CA ARG A 388 22.48 -7.42 13.03
C ARG A 388 22.31 -6.28 12.04
N GLY A 389 22.49 -6.56 10.77
CA GLY A 389 22.13 -5.70 9.67
C GLY A 389 20.83 -6.15 9.00
N GLU A 390 20.74 -5.92 7.69
CA GLU A 390 19.59 -6.26 6.85
C GLU A 390 19.35 -7.78 6.77
N THR A 391 18.06 -8.14 6.65
CA THR A 391 17.63 -9.54 6.55
C THR A 391 16.63 -9.74 5.41
N ASN A 392 16.78 -10.84 4.68
CA ASN A 392 15.80 -11.27 3.67
C ASN A 392 14.83 -12.36 4.20
N GLY A 393 14.75 -12.56 5.54
CA GLY A 393 13.91 -13.58 6.15
C GLY A 393 14.59 -14.96 6.28
N ARG A 394 15.59 -15.28 5.47
CA ARG A 394 16.37 -16.53 5.52
C ARG A 394 17.77 -16.32 6.07
N ARG A 395 18.46 -15.31 5.59
CA ARG A 395 19.79 -14.90 6.03
C ARG A 395 19.77 -13.46 6.52
N THR A 396 20.67 -13.14 7.43
CA THR A 396 20.86 -11.79 7.97
C THR A 396 22.32 -11.39 7.79
N VAL A 397 22.55 -10.18 7.36
CA VAL A 397 23.88 -9.55 7.36
C VAL A 397 24.31 -9.38 8.80
N ILE A 398 25.54 -9.77 9.09
CA ILE A 398 26.14 -9.61 10.42
C ILE A 398 27.49 -8.93 10.33
N THR A 399 27.79 -8.10 11.32
CA THR A 399 29.11 -7.52 11.53
C THR A 399 29.54 -7.83 12.95
N GLY A 400 30.77 -8.26 13.13
CA GLY A 400 31.29 -8.60 14.47
C GLY A 400 32.80 -8.81 14.45
N GLU A 401 33.46 -8.45 15.55
CA GLU A 401 34.88 -8.70 15.69
C GLU A 401 35.14 -10.21 15.91
N GLY A 402 36.08 -10.76 15.15
CA GLY A 402 36.46 -12.16 15.26
C GLY A 402 35.59 -13.16 14.52
N LEU A 403 34.74 -12.68 13.56
CA LEU A 403 33.98 -13.53 12.64
C LEU A 403 34.69 -13.55 11.30
N ALA A 404 34.84 -14.73 10.73
CA ALA A 404 35.45 -14.91 9.40
C ALA A 404 34.52 -15.70 8.46
N GLU A 405 34.75 -15.54 7.17
CA GLU A 405 34.11 -16.39 6.17
C GLU A 405 34.48 -17.86 6.42
N GLY A 406 33.48 -18.73 6.36
CA GLY A 406 33.62 -20.16 6.61
C GLY A 406 33.47 -20.57 8.07
N ASP A 407 33.33 -19.64 9.02
CA ASP A 407 32.99 -19.98 10.40
C ASP A 407 31.63 -20.73 10.44
N LEU A 408 31.59 -21.84 11.20
CA LEU A 408 30.41 -22.71 11.31
C LEU A 408 29.46 -22.18 12.39
N ALA A 409 28.42 -21.46 12.01
CA ALA A 409 27.39 -20.98 12.91
C ALA A 409 26.42 -22.11 13.27
N ILE A 410 26.15 -22.30 14.55
CA ILE A 410 25.28 -23.37 15.08
C ILE A 410 23.82 -22.92 14.87
N THR A 411 23.07 -23.71 14.10
CA THR A 411 21.64 -23.47 13.84
C THR A 411 20.75 -24.29 14.76
N GLU A 412 21.20 -25.52 15.13
CA GLU A 412 20.42 -26.44 15.93
C GLU A 412 21.35 -27.40 16.67
N GLN A 413 20.90 -27.88 17.81
CA GLN A 413 21.55 -28.96 18.57
C GLN A 413 20.69 -30.21 18.42
N ALA A 414 21.25 -31.25 17.79
CA ALA A 414 20.60 -32.55 17.79
C ALA A 414 20.74 -33.15 19.20
N GLY A 415 19.64 -33.20 19.92
CA GLY A 415 19.58 -33.81 21.25
C GLY A 415 19.90 -35.28 21.13
N GLY A 416 20.97 -35.69 21.78
CA GLY A 416 21.17 -37.12 22.10
C GLY A 416 20.05 -37.56 23.04
N SER A 417 19.17 -38.39 22.55
CA SER A 417 18.16 -39.10 23.37
C SER A 417 18.85 -40.19 24.21
#